data_3e6b1279f6bf4b7e106c5c2484c967f0
#
_entry.id   3e6b1279f6bf4b7e106c5c2484c967f0
#
_cell.length_a   1.000
_cell.length_b   1.000
_cell.length_c   1.000
_cell.angle_alpha   90.00
_cell.angle_beta   90.00
_cell.angle_gamma   90.00
#
_symmetry.space_group_name_H-M   'P 1'
#
loop_
_entity.id
_entity.type
_entity.pdbx_description
1 polymer ?
#
loop_
_entity_poly.entity_id
_entity_poly.type
_entity_poly.pdbx_seq_one_letter_code
_entity_poly.pdbx_strand_id
1 'polypeptide(L)'
;HTEHYPALQEEWRMLHSYRDAWAAAPYPPVFVTVDAVLRCQDHVLLIRRAHAPGKGQLAVPGGFIEQRETVWQSCLRELAEETHCDVPEATLRAALQSVAVFDHPDRSQRGRTITHAHYFDLGNAPLPAVRADDDALQAEWVPVGQIAALEAEFFEDHFHMLDHFLQITGLAGSAG
;
A
#
# COMPACT_ATOMS: atom_id res chain seq x y z
N HIS A 1 -6.98 13.36 25.46
CA HIS A 1 -6.57 14.43 24.53
C HIS A 1 -5.06 14.67 24.49
N THR A 2 -4.30 14.28 25.53
CA THR A 2 -2.84 14.50 25.59
C THR A 2 -2.02 13.45 24.83
N GLU A 3 -2.55 12.26 24.63
CA GLU A 3 -1.82 11.16 23.98
C GLU A 3 -1.72 11.28 22.45
N HIS A 4 -2.69 11.96 21.82
CA HIS A 4 -2.70 12.14 20.37
C HIS A 4 -1.88 13.34 19.88
N TYR A 5 -1.59 14.28 20.76
CA TYR A 5 -0.92 15.53 20.37
C TYR A 5 0.52 15.32 19.88
N PRO A 6 1.37 14.50 20.54
CA PRO A 6 2.71 14.23 20.02
C PRO A 6 2.72 13.52 18.66
N ALA A 7 1.77 12.59 18.42
CA ALA A 7 1.64 11.91 17.15
C ALA A 7 1.23 12.86 16.02
N LEU A 8 0.29 13.78 16.28
CA LEU A 8 -0.10 14.81 15.33
C LEU A 8 1.04 15.77 15.01
N GLN A 9 1.85 16.13 16.01
CA GLN A 9 3.03 16.97 15.79
C GLN A 9 4.07 16.27 14.92
N GLU A 10 4.29 14.96 15.12
CA GLU A 10 5.21 14.17 14.32
C GLU A 10 4.76 14.12 12.85
N GLU A 11 3.46 13.85 12.60
CA GLU A 11 2.88 13.85 11.26
C GLU A 11 3.06 15.22 10.58
N TRP A 12 2.75 16.28 11.29
CA TRP A 12 2.88 17.66 10.78
C TRP A 12 4.33 17.99 10.40
N ARG A 13 5.28 17.70 11.30
CA ARG A 13 6.70 17.94 11.06
C ARG A 13 7.21 17.15 9.85
N MET A 14 6.83 15.87 9.75
CA MET A 14 7.24 15.02 8.66
C MET A 14 6.76 15.58 7.32
N LEU A 15 5.48 15.96 7.23
CA LEU A 15 4.90 16.50 6.00
C LEU A 15 5.54 17.81 5.60
N HIS A 16 5.76 18.72 6.55
CA HIS A 16 6.37 20.02 6.27
C HIS A 16 7.84 19.87 5.89
N SER A 17 8.59 19.05 6.60
CA SER A 17 9.98 18.75 6.29
C SER A 17 10.13 18.13 4.91
N TYR A 18 9.25 17.21 4.54
CA TYR A 18 9.24 16.57 3.23
C TYR A 18 8.97 17.58 2.11
N ARG A 19 7.95 18.42 2.29
CA ARG A 19 7.60 19.48 1.32
C ARG A 19 8.73 20.51 1.17
N ASP A 20 9.32 20.92 2.28
CA ASP A 20 10.43 21.89 2.30
C ASP A 20 11.66 21.32 1.57
N ALA A 21 11.95 20.04 1.73
CA ALA A 21 13.07 19.39 1.04
C ALA A 21 12.95 19.45 -0.49
N TRP A 22 11.70 19.46 -1.01
CA TRP A 22 11.45 19.55 -2.46
C TRP A 22 11.17 20.97 -2.95
N ALA A 23 11.04 21.95 -2.06
CA ALA A 23 10.73 23.33 -2.42
C ALA A 23 11.81 23.99 -3.32
N ALA A 24 13.05 23.53 -3.23
CA ALA A 24 14.18 24.02 -4.03
C ALA A 24 14.25 23.38 -5.43
N ALA A 25 13.41 22.41 -5.75
CA ALA A 25 13.38 21.79 -7.07
C ALA A 25 12.94 22.84 -8.13
N PRO A 26 13.53 22.81 -9.35
CA PRO A 26 13.18 23.78 -10.40
C PRO A 26 11.72 23.68 -10.85
N TYR A 27 11.09 22.52 -10.66
CA TYR A 27 9.68 22.28 -10.94
C TYR A 27 9.07 21.48 -9.80
N PRO A 28 7.74 21.61 -9.53
CA PRO A 28 7.08 20.74 -8.57
C PRO A 28 7.26 19.29 -8.97
N PRO A 29 7.75 18.41 -8.06
CA PRO A 29 8.00 17.04 -8.42
C PRO A 29 6.69 16.25 -8.59
N VAL A 30 6.73 15.26 -9.46
CA VAL A 30 5.69 14.22 -9.57
C VAL A 30 6.34 12.90 -9.19
N PHE A 31 5.81 12.26 -8.15
CA PHE A 31 6.34 11.00 -7.65
C PHE A 31 5.60 9.83 -8.27
N VAL A 32 6.33 8.74 -8.50
CA VAL A 32 5.75 7.48 -8.93
C VAL A 32 5.98 6.44 -7.85
N THR A 33 4.90 5.76 -7.47
CA THR A 33 4.92 4.65 -6.52
C THR A 33 4.37 3.39 -7.15
N VAL A 34 4.55 2.29 -6.47
CA VAL A 34 3.97 0.98 -6.77
C VAL A 34 3.28 0.45 -5.53
N ASP A 35 2.23 -0.31 -5.74
CA ASP A 35 1.51 -1.00 -4.67
C ASP A 35 1.20 -2.43 -5.12
N ALA A 36 1.28 -3.38 -4.18
CA ALA A 36 1.02 -4.79 -4.44
C ALA A 36 -0.23 -5.24 -3.68
N VAL A 37 -1.31 -5.50 -4.40
CA VAL A 37 -2.50 -6.15 -3.84
C VAL A 37 -2.37 -7.64 -4.10
N LEU A 38 -1.96 -8.38 -3.08
CA LEU A 38 -1.71 -9.82 -3.17
C LEU A 38 -2.83 -10.58 -2.46
N ARG A 39 -3.62 -11.31 -3.22
CA ARG A 39 -4.72 -12.14 -2.72
C ARG A 39 -4.32 -13.61 -2.71
N CYS A 40 -4.67 -14.32 -1.64
CA CYS A 40 -4.48 -15.76 -1.52
C CYS A 40 -5.52 -16.32 -0.56
N GLN A 41 -6.24 -17.37 -0.94
CA GLN A 41 -7.28 -18.01 -0.10
C GLN A 41 -8.28 -17.00 0.49
N ASP A 42 -8.76 -16.06 -0.31
CA ASP A 42 -9.65 -14.98 0.14
C ASP A 42 -9.08 -14.15 1.31
N HIS A 43 -7.76 -14.04 1.38
CA HIS A 43 -7.03 -13.12 2.24
C HIS A 43 -6.23 -12.15 1.39
N VAL A 44 -5.95 -10.99 1.93
CA VAL A 44 -5.09 -9.97 1.31
C VAL A 44 -3.94 -9.66 2.25
N LEU A 45 -2.74 -9.54 1.69
CA LEU A 45 -1.55 -9.17 2.44
C LEU A 45 -1.57 -7.67 2.73
N LEU A 46 -1.58 -7.31 4.00
CA LEU A 46 -1.55 -5.93 4.48
C LEU A 46 -0.38 -5.71 5.41
N ILE A 47 0.06 -4.47 5.49
CA ILE A 47 1.08 -4.02 6.44
C ILE A 47 0.49 -2.94 7.36
N ARG A 48 1.14 -2.71 8.49
CA ARG A 48 0.98 -1.47 9.27
C ARG A 48 2.22 -0.62 9.09
N ARG A 49 2.02 0.64 8.75
CA ARG A 49 3.11 1.58 8.48
C ARG A 49 3.92 1.87 9.73
N ALA A 50 5.26 1.86 9.59
CA ALA A 50 6.17 2.12 10.70
C ALA A 50 6.43 3.62 10.94
N HIS A 51 6.26 4.45 9.92
CA HIS A 51 6.65 5.86 9.93
C HIS A 51 5.54 6.78 9.46
N ALA A 52 5.64 8.05 9.88
CA ALA A 52 4.80 9.12 9.36
C ALA A 52 5.13 9.38 7.86
N PRO A 53 4.17 9.80 7.04
CA PRO A 53 2.76 9.97 7.40
C PRO A 53 2.03 8.62 7.54
N GLY A 54 1.00 8.59 8.37
CA GLY A 54 0.15 7.41 8.53
C GLY A 54 0.75 6.30 9.39
N LYS A 55 1.63 6.63 10.36
CA LYS A 55 2.20 5.63 11.28
C LYS A 55 1.11 4.82 11.98
N GLY A 56 1.21 3.49 11.89
CA GLY A 56 0.25 2.55 12.48
C GLY A 56 -0.98 2.28 11.62
N GLN A 57 -1.19 2.99 10.52
CA GLN A 57 -2.30 2.73 9.62
C GLN A 57 -2.05 1.51 8.75
N LEU A 58 -3.15 0.86 8.36
CA LEU A 58 -3.11 -0.25 7.40
C LEU A 58 -2.81 0.25 5.99
N ALA A 59 -2.04 -0.52 5.27
CA ALA A 59 -1.70 -0.23 3.88
C ALA A 59 -1.44 -1.53 3.12
N VAL A 60 -1.51 -1.47 1.80
CA VAL A 60 -0.93 -2.52 0.97
C VAL A 60 0.59 -2.30 0.88
N PRO A 61 1.38 -3.35 0.73
CA PRO A 61 2.81 -3.20 0.51
C PRO A 61 3.09 -2.36 -0.73
N GLY A 62 4.05 -1.46 -0.65
CA GLY A 62 4.41 -0.59 -1.76
C GLY A 62 5.38 0.51 -1.36
N GLY A 63 5.77 1.32 -2.32
CA GLY A 63 6.69 2.42 -2.08
C GLY A 63 7.10 3.11 -3.37
N PHE A 64 8.08 3.99 -3.27
CA PHE A 64 8.59 4.73 -4.43
C PHE A 64 9.40 3.83 -5.36
N ILE A 65 9.24 4.07 -6.67
CA ILE A 65 10.14 3.44 -7.64
C ILE A 65 11.57 3.98 -7.49
N GLU A 66 12.53 3.19 -7.88
CA GLU A 66 13.93 3.63 -7.94
C GLU A 66 14.33 4.04 -9.36
N GLN A 67 15.39 4.86 -9.46
CA GLN A 67 15.84 5.47 -10.71
C GLN A 67 16.11 4.45 -11.84
N ARG A 68 16.50 3.24 -11.48
CA ARG A 68 16.94 2.23 -12.45
C ARG A 68 16.04 0.98 -12.45
N GLU A 69 14.86 1.08 -11.85
CA GLU A 69 13.88 -0.01 -11.81
C GLU A 69 12.66 0.30 -12.66
N THR A 70 12.11 -0.75 -13.28
CA THR A 70 10.76 -0.69 -13.86
C THR A 70 9.72 -0.73 -12.72
N VAL A 71 8.48 -0.35 -13.00
CA VAL A 71 7.40 -0.46 -11.99
C VAL A 71 7.20 -1.91 -11.53
N TRP A 72 7.37 -2.88 -12.41
CA TRP A 72 7.32 -4.30 -12.05
C TRP A 72 8.43 -4.66 -11.04
N GLN A 73 9.67 -4.29 -11.34
CA GLN A 73 10.81 -4.58 -10.45
C GLN A 73 10.65 -3.91 -9.10
N SER A 74 10.21 -2.65 -9.07
CA SER A 74 9.96 -1.95 -7.81
C SER A 74 8.84 -2.58 -6.99
N CYS A 75 7.77 -3.04 -7.65
CA CYS A 75 6.67 -3.73 -6.97
C CYS A 75 7.14 -5.01 -6.26
N LEU A 76 7.93 -5.84 -6.95
CA LEU A 76 8.48 -7.06 -6.36
C LEU A 76 9.46 -6.76 -5.23
N ARG A 77 10.30 -5.76 -5.40
CA ARG A 77 11.26 -5.34 -4.37
C ARG A 77 10.55 -4.88 -3.10
N GLU A 78 9.57 -3.98 -3.23
CA GLU A 78 8.81 -3.46 -2.07
C GLU A 78 8.04 -4.58 -1.36
N LEU A 79 7.41 -5.48 -2.13
CA LEU A 79 6.72 -6.63 -1.55
C LEU A 79 7.68 -7.50 -0.72
N ALA A 80 8.86 -7.78 -1.24
CA ALA A 80 9.87 -8.58 -0.56
C ALA A 80 10.44 -7.86 0.67
N GLU A 81 10.78 -6.59 0.55
CA GLU A 81 11.38 -5.79 1.63
C GLU A 81 10.43 -5.62 2.82
N GLU A 82 9.16 -5.30 2.55
CA GLU A 82 8.21 -4.99 3.63
C GLU A 82 7.58 -6.23 4.27
N THR A 83 7.47 -7.34 3.55
CA THR A 83 6.69 -8.50 4.01
C THR A 83 7.47 -9.81 4.05
N HIS A 84 8.67 -9.86 3.48
CA HIS A 84 9.42 -11.12 3.29
C HIS A 84 8.59 -12.24 2.67
N CYS A 85 7.60 -11.88 1.85
CA CYS A 85 6.77 -12.85 1.14
C CYS A 85 7.63 -13.57 0.09
N ASP A 86 7.93 -14.83 0.37
CA ASP A 86 8.82 -15.62 -0.50
C ASP A 86 8.01 -16.33 -1.59
N VAL A 87 7.57 -15.57 -2.56
CA VAL A 87 6.91 -16.07 -3.75
C VAL A 87 7.80 -15.82 -4.95
N PRO A 88 8.18 -16.85 -5.73
CA PRO A 88 9.03 -16.68 -6.90
C PRO A 88 8.42 -15.71 -7.92
N GLU A 89 9.26 -14.96 -8.61
CA GLU A 89 8.83 -14.01 -9.63
C GLU A 89 7.95 -14.65 -10.70
N ALA A 90 8.29 -15.85 -11.15
CA ALA A 90 7.50 -16.57 -12.15
C ALA A 90 6.08 -16.85 -11.66
N THR A 91 5.92 -17.18 -10.37
CA THR A 91 4.61 -17.40 -9.74
C THR A 91 3.81 -16.11 -9.68
N LEU A 92 4.44 -15.01 -9.28
CA LEU A 92 3.79 -13.68 -9.25
C LEU A 92 3.39 -13.25 -10.66
N ARG A 93 4.23 -13.47 -11.65
CA ARG A 93 3.91 -13.16 -13.05
C ARG A 93 2.67 -13.92 -13.52
N ALA A 94 2.59 -15.20 -13.22
CA ALA A 94 1.44 -16.04 -13.55
C ALA A 94 0.18 -15.63 -12.77
N ALA A 95 0.34 -15.12 -11.55
CA ALA A 95 -0.77 -14.69 -10.69
C ALA A 95 -1.27 -13.26 -10.99
N LEU A 96 -0.53 -12.48 -11.77
CA LEU A 96 -0.89 -11.10 -12.09
C LEU A 96 -2.21 -11.06 -12.87
N GLN A 97 -3.21 -10.37 -12.31
CA GLN A 97 -4.53 -10.20 -12.93
C GLN A 97 -4.63 -8.88 -13.69
N SER A 98 -4.17 -7.80 -13.08
CA SER A 98 -4.26 -6.47 -13.67
C SER A 98 -3.32 -5.48 -12.99
N VAL A 99 -3.07 -4.37 -13.67
CA VAL A 99 -2.38 -3.21 -13.14
C VAL A 99 -3.29 -2.02 -13.36
N ALA A 100 -3.57 -1.26 -12.30
CA ALA A 100 -4.36 -0.03 -12.38
C ALA A 100 -3.55 1.15 -11.90
N VAL A 101 -3.75 2.30 -12.54
CA VAL A 101 -3.11 3.56 -12.16
C VAL A 101 -4.08 4.37 -11.32
N PHE A 102 -3.64 4.80 -10.14
CA PHE A 102 -4.38 5.73 -9.28
C PHE A 102 -3.62 7.05 -9.27
N ASP A 103 -4.24 8.07 -9.80
CA ASP A 103 -3.57 9.33 -10.15
C ASP A 103 -4.33 10.59 -9.72
N HIS A 104 -5.30 10.46 -8.79
CA HIS A 104 -5.99 11.65 -8.31
C HIS A 104 -4.95 12.65 -7.73
N PRO A 105 -5.01 13.94 -8.11
CA PRO A 105 -4.01 14.91 -7.69
C PRO A 105 -3.79 15.02 -6.18
N ASP A 106 -4.84 14.80 -5.41
CA ASP A 106 -4.82 14.99 -3.95
C ASP A 106 -4.79 13.66 -3.18
N ARG A 107 -4.46 12.53 -3.85
CA ARG A 107 -4.45 11.23 -3.19
C ARG A 107 -3.40 11.09 -2.11
N SER A 108 -2.31 11.83 -2.16
CA SER A 108 -1.24 11.81 -1.14
C SER A 108 -0.94 13.20 -0.62
N GLN A 109 -0.76 13.31 0.70
CA GLN A 109 -0.39 14.55 1.36
C GLN A 109 1.08 14.94 1.11
N ARG A 110 1.91 14.01 0.67
CA ARG A 110 3.34 14.25 0.40
C ARG A 110 3.59 15.03 -0.88
N GLY A 111 2.60 15.09 -1.77
CA GLY A 111 2.70 15.75 -3.06
C GLY A 111 2.01 14.97 -4.16
N ARG A 112 2.19 15.42 -5.41
CA ARG A 112 1.62 14.74 -6.57
C ARG A 112 2.22 13.34 -6.70
N THR A 113 1.43 12.31 -6.45
CA THR A 113 1.88 10.91 -6.46
C THR A 113 0.98 10.06 -7.33
N ILE A 114 1.58 9.36 -8.27
CA ILE A 114 0.89 8.42 -9.17
C ILE A 114 1.35 7.02 -8.80
N THR A 115 0.44 6.13 -8.47
CA THR A 115 0.79 4.75 -8.16
C THR A 115 0.33 3.78 -9.25
N HIS A 116 1.15 2.76 -9.49
CA HIS A 116 0.83 1.60 -10.31
C HIS A 116 0.52 0.44 -9.37
N ALA A 117 -0.76 0.19 -9.13
CA ALA A 117 -1.21 -0.89 -8.25
C ALA A 117 -1.32 -2.20 -9.04
N HIS A 118 -0.58 -3.20 -8.59
CA HIS A 118 -0.56 -4.54 -9.21
C HIS A 118 -1.44 -5.47 -8.40
N TYR A 119 -2.39 -6.12 -9.06
CA TYR A 119 -3.28 -7.09 -8.42
C TYR A 119 -2.88 -8.50 -8.81
N PHE A 120 -2.53 -9.30 -7.79
CA PHE A 120 -2.15 -10.70 -7.91
C PHE A 120 -3.19 -11.59 -7.21
N ASP A 121 -3.53 -12.70 -7.83
CA ASP A 121 -4.36 -13.73 -7.19
C ASP A 121 -3.63 -15.07 -7.22
N LEU A 122 -3.19 -15.53 -6.06
CA LEU A 122 -2.52 -16.82 -5.88
C LEU A 122 -3.51 -17.99 -5.77
N GLY A 123 -4.82 -17.71 -5.84
CA GLY A 123 -5.84 -18.74 -5.75
C GLY A 123 -5.89 -19.41 -4.39
N ASN A 124 -5.97 -20.74 -4.40
CA ASN A 124 -6.07 -21.55 -3.18
C ASN A 124 -4.72 -22.16 -2.75
N ALA A 125 -3.62 -21.62 -3.21
CA ALA A 125 -2.30 -22.01 -2.74
C ALA A 125 -2.19 -21.80 -1.21
N PRO A 126 -1.30 -22.53 -0.51
CA PRO A 126 -1.04 -22.24 0.91
C PRO A 126 -0.62 -20.78 1.09
N LEU A 127 -1.11 -20.14 2.16
CA LEU A 127 -0.71 -18.77 2.48
C LEU A 127 0.80 -18.70 2.66
N PRO A 128 1.52 -17.92 1.83
CA PRO A 128 2.95 -17.71 2.03
C PRO A 128 3.26 -17.14 3.40
N ALA A 129 4.35 -17.60 4.01
CA ALA A 129 4.83 -17.02 5.25
C ALA A 129 5.27 -15.56 5.02
N VAL A 130 4.92 -14.69 5.95
CA VAL A 130 5.26 -13.28 5.90
C VAL A 130 5.77 -12.81 7.25
N ARG A 131 6.59 -11.77 7.24
CA ARG A 131 7.02 -11.07 8.44
C ARG A 131 7.33 -9.61 8.09
N ALA A 132 7.06 -8.72 9.02
CA ALA A 132 7.35 -7.31 8.82
C ALA A 132 8.86 -7.04 8.82
N ASP A 133 9.28 -6.09 7.99
CA ASP A 133 10.63 -5.55 7.98
C ASP A 133 10.62 -4.15 7.36
N ASP A 134 11.75 -3.44 7.44
CA ASP A 134 11.92 -2.07 6.92
C ASP A 134 10.86 -1.12 7.47
N ASP A 135 10.00 -0.60 6.58
CA ASP A 135 9.02 0.42 6.87
C ASP A 135 7.66 -0.15 7.33
N ALA A 136 7.62 -1.41 7.75
CA ALA A 136 6.41 -2.05 8.24
C ALA A 136 6.54 -2.49 9.70
N LEU A 137 5.56 -2.13 10.54
CA LEU A 137 5.43 -2.62 11.92
C LEU A 137 4.89 -4.05 11.96
N GLN A 138 3.98 -4.38 11.05
CA GLN A 138 3.33 -5.67 10.93
C GLN A 138 3.12 -6.01 9.46
N ALA A 139 3.14 -7.31 9.15
CA ALA A 139 2.70 -7.85 7.87
C ALA A 139 1.80 -9.05 8.17
N GLU A 140 0.59 -9.06 7.62
CA GLU A 140 -0.41 -10.09 7.93
C GLU A 140 -1.36 -10.34 6.79
N TRP A 141 -1.87 -11.56 6.72
CA TRP A 141 -2.96 -11.93 5.83
C TRP A 141 -4.30 -11.63 6.50
N VAL A 142 -5.09 -10.76 5.90
CA VAL A 142 -6.39 -10.32 6.43
C VAL A 142 -7.49 -10.90 5.54
N PRO A 143 -8.50 -11.59 6.13
CA PRO A 143 -9.63 -12.07 5.33
C PRO A 143 -10.32 -10.93 4.58
N VAL A 144 -10.62 -11.14 3.31
CA VAL A 144 -11.29 -10.15 2.46
C VAL A 144 -12.61 -9.67 3.12
N GLY A 145 -13.35 -10.57 3.73
CA GLY A 145 -14.61 -10.24 4.42
C GLY A 145 -14.46 -9.32 5.63
N GLN A 146 -13.25 -9.13 6.17
CA GLN A 146 -12.99 -8.23 7.30
C GLN A 146 -12.54 -6.83 6.88
N ILE A 147 -12.20 -6.63 5.62
CA ILE A 147 -11.58 -5.37 5.17
C ILE A 147 -12.55 -4.20 5.28
N ALA A 148 -13.83 -4.40 4.95
CA ALA A 148 -14.83 -3.34 5.03
C ALA A 148 -14.93 -2.72 6.43
N ALA A 149 -14.86 -3.54 7.48
CA ALA A 149 -14.89 -3.09 8.87
C ALA A 149 -13.63 -2.28 9.28
N LEU A 150 -12.55 -2.40 8.51
CA LEU A 150 -11.27 -1.75 8.78
C LEU A 150 -11.08 -0.46 7.98
N GLU A 151 -12.07 -0.01 7.22
CA GLU A 151 -11.94 1.13 6.29
C GLU A 151 -11.28 2.36 6.91
N ALA A 152 -11.71 2.75 8.12
CA ALA A 152 -11.19 3.94 8.79
C ALA A 152 -9.73 3.81 9.26
N GLU A 153 -9.16 2.62 9.26
CA GLU A 153 -7.78 2.38 9.67
C GLU A 153 -6.78 2.48 8.51
N PHE A 154 -7.26 2.62 7.28
CA PHE A 154 -6.40 2.62 6.10
C PHE A 154 -5.73 3.95 5.84
N PHE A 155 -4.49 3.85 5.39
CA PHE A 155 -3.67 4.96 4.93
C PHE A 155 -4.19 5.50 3.59
N GLU A 156 -4.33 6.82 3.47
CA GLU A 156 -4.71 7.52 2.24
C GLU A 156 -5.85 6.80 1.49
N ASP A 157 -5.68 6.47 0.21
CA ASP A 157 -6.68 5.82 -0.63
C ASP A 157 -6.52 4.29 -0.75
N HIS A 158 -5.74 3.66 0.14
CA HIS A 158 -5.46 2.23 0.04
C HIS A 158 -6.71 1.36 0.17
N PHE A 159 -7.69 1.75 1.00
CA PHE A 159 -8.99 1.06 1.02
C PHE A 159 -9.68 1.14 -0.35
N HIS A 160 -9.63 2.29 -0.98
CA HIS A 160 -10.24 2.50 -2.29
C HIS A 160 -9.56 1.64 -3.38
N MET A 161 -8.22 1.48 -3.31
CA MET A 161 -7.51 0.57 -4.20
C MET A 161 -7.97 -0.88 -4.02
N LEU A 162 -8.11 -1.33 -2.78
CA LEU A 162 -8.61 -2.67 -2.47
C LEU A 162 -10.03 -2.87 -2.98
N ASP A 163 -10.89 -1.89 -2.78
CA ASP A 163 -12.28 -1.94 -3.26
C ASP A 163 -12.35 -2.04 -4.79
N HIS A 164 -11.47 -1.32 -5.48
CA HIS A 164 -11.38 -1.37 -6.94
C HIS A 164 -11.13 -2.80 -7.45
N PHE A 165 -10.18 -3.52 -6.86
CA PHE A 165 -9.81 -4.86 -7.31
C PHE A 165 -10.72 -5.96 -6.75
N LEU A 166 -11.16 -5.82 -5.49
CA LEU A 166 -11.87 -6.87 -4.76
C LEU A 166 -13.37 -6.65 -4.70
N GLN A 167 -13.87 -5.50 -5.12
CA GLN A 167 -15.30 -5.12 -5.11
C GLN A 167 -15.95 -5.28 -3.73
N ILE A 168 -15.26 -4.83 -2.69
CA ILE A 168 -15.65 -5.01 -1.29
C ILE A 168 -17.01 -4.36 -1.00
N THR A 169 -17.22 -3.12 -1.43
CA THR A 169 -18.49 -2.40 -1.21
C THR A 169 -19.62 -2.98 -2.04
N GLY A 170 -19.33 -3.51 -3.24
CA GLY A 170 -20.31 -4.20 -4.08
C GLY A 170 -20.83 -5.51 -3.44
N LEU A 171 -19.97 -6.24 -2.72
CA LEU A 171 -20.35 -7.47 -2.01
C LEU A 171 -21.28 -7.18 -0.83
N ALA A 172 -21.09 -6.06 -0.13
CA ALA A 172 -21.97 -5.64 0.97
C ALA A 172 -23.38 -5.24 0.49
N GLY A 173 -23.51 -4.73 -0.75
CA GLY A 173 -24.79 -4.36 -1.36
C GLY A 173 -25.63 -5.54 -1.88
N SER A 174 -25.05 -6.72 -2.04
CA SER A 174 -25.73 -7.90 -2.56
C SER A 174 -26.35 -8.80 -1.47
N ALA A 175 -26.19 -8.45 -0.20
CA ALA A 175 -26.72 -9.17 0.95
C ALA A 175 -28.02 -8.55 1.51
N GLY A 176 -28.69 -7.68 0.74
CA GLY A 176 -29.95 -7.05 1.07
C GLY A 176 -31.13 -7.67 0.34
#